data_b1d11d46a926435706655528848e9810
#
_entry.id   b1d11d46a926435706655528848e9810
#
_cell.length_a   1.000
_cell.length_b   1.000
_cell.length_c   1.000
_cell.angle_alpha   90.00
_cell.angle_beta   90.00
_cell.angle_gamma   90.00
#
_symmetry.space_group_name_H-M   'P 1'
#
loop_
_entity.id
_entity.type
_entity.pdbx_description
1 polymer ?
#
loop_
_entity_poly.entity_id
_entity_poly.type
_entity_poly.pdbx_seq_one_letter_code
_entity_poly.pdbx_strand_id
1 'polypeptide(L)'
;MDVEQAIPLLRIFSVEKAREFYLDYLGFVVDWEHRFDSTAPLYMQVSRAGLVLHLTEHHGDCCPGSTVFVRATGLLDFHAELHSRDYPYLRPGIEHAPWGADTLELTDPFGNRLRFNEYGGATGG
;
A
#
# COMPACT_ATOMS: atom_id res chain seq x y z
N MET A 1 -14.86 -9.39 22.97
CA MET A 1 -13.97 -9.30 21.79
C MET A 1 -13.16 -8.03 21.85
N ASP A 2 -11.88 -8.15 21.72
CA ASP A 2 -10.97 -6.99 21.64
C ASP A 2 -10.28 -7.06 20.27
N VAL A 3 -10.33 -5.96 19.52
CA VAL A 3 -9.70 -5.90 18.21
C VAL A 3 -8.26 -5.43 18.37
N GLU A 4 -7.31 -6.28 17.95
CA GLU A 4 -5.89 -5.91 17.99
C GLU A 4 -5.50 -5.10 16.77
N GLN A 5 -6.01 -5.50 15.59
CA GLN A 5 -5.65 -4.85 14.33
C GLN A 5 -6.60 -5.28 13.23
N ALA A 6 -6.89 -4.38 12.31
CA ALA A 6 -7.58 -4.72 11.07
C ALA A 6 -6.55 -4.67 9.94
N ILE A 7 -6.41 -5.75 9.18
CA ILE A 7 -5.42 -5.85 8.11
C ILE A 7 -6.13 -6.05 6.79
N PRO A 8 -5.97 -5.11 5.83
CA PRO A 8 -6.55 -5.28 4.50
C PRO A 8 -5.86 -6.39 3.72
N LEU A 9 -6.65 -7.13 2.96
CA LEU A 9 -6.15 -8.12 2.01
C LEU A 9 -6.28 -7.53 0.61
N LEU A 10 -5.18 -7.52 -0.13
CA LEU A 10 -5.14 -6.99 -1.48
C LEU A 10 -4.80 -8.10 -2.48
N ARG A 11 -5.57 -8.19 -3.55
CA ARG A 11 -5.36 -9.18 -4.59
C ARG A 11 -4.16 -8.81 -5.47
N ILE A 12 -3.26 -9.77 -5.67
CA ILE A 12 -2.14 -9.63 -6.60
C ILE A 12 -2.18 -10.78 -7.62
N PHE A 13 -1.57 -10.55 -8.78
CA PHE A 13 -1.53 -11.53 -9.87
C PHE A 13 -0.10 -11.91 -10.28
N SER A 14 0.90 -11.23 -9.71
CA SER A 14 2.31 -11.49 -9.98
C SER A 14 3.11 -11.13 -8.73
N VAL A 15 3.83 -12.11 -8.20
CA VAL A 15 4.70 -11.89 -7.03
C VAL A 15 5.82 -10.93 -7.39
N GLU A 16 6.42 -11.08 -8.58
CA GLU A 16 7.49 -10.21 -9.04
C GLU A 16 7.04 -8.75 -9.11
N LYS A 17 5.88 -8.49 -9.70
CA LYS A 17 5.32 -7.13 -9.82
C LYS A 17 4.93 -6.57 -8.45
N ALA A 18 4.41 -7.41 -7.57
CA ALA A 18 4.06 -7.00 -6.22
C ALA A 18 5.30 -6.57 -5.44
N ARG A 19 6.37 -7.36 -5.52
CA ARG A 19 7.63 -7.02 -4.84
C ARG A 19 8.25 -5.75 -5.38
N GLU A 20 8.23 -5.57 -6.69
CA GLU A 20 8.73 -4.35 -7.33
C GLU A 20 8.00 -3.10 -6.81
N PHE A 21 6.68 -3.19 -6.70
CA PHE A 21 5.87 -2.06 -6.24
C PHE A 21 5.96 -1.86 -4.72
N TYR A 22 5.64 -2.89 -3.95
CA TYR A 22 5.53 -2.73 -2.49
C TYR A 22 6.86 -2.68 -1.78
N LEU A 23 7.85 -3.46 -2.22
CA LEU A 23 9.15 -3.50 -1.55
C LEU A 23 10.11 -2.48 -2.13
N ASP A 24 10.35 -2.54 -3.45
CA ASP A 24 11.38 -1.70 -4.06
C ASP A 24 10.96 -0.24 -4.15
N TYR A 25 9.71 0.00 -4.53
CA TYR A 25 9.21 1.36 -4.70
C TYR A 25 8.67 1.96 -3.41
N LEU A 26 7.76 1.27 -2.71
CA LEU A 26 7.14 1.81 -1.50
C LEU A 26 7.95 1.61 -0.22
N GLY A 27 8.94 0.72 -0.24
CA GLY A 27 9.80 0.51 0.92
C GLY A 27 9.20 -0.37 2.02
N PHE A 28 8.18 -1.16 1.70
CA PHE A 28 7.67 -2.16 2.64
C PHE A 28 8.68 -3.30 2.79
N VAL A 29 8.59 -4.01 3.89
CA VAL A 29 9.36 -5.23 4.13
C VAL A 29 8.42 -6.41 4.18
N VAL A 30 8.93 -7.59 3.78
CA VAL A 30 8.17 -8.84 3.92
C VAL A 30 8.35 -9.34 5.33
N ASP A 31 7.24 -9.49 6.06
CA ASP A 31 7.26 -10.07 7.40
C ASP A 31 7.26 -11.58 7.33
N TRP A 32 6.45 -12.16 6.45
CA TRP A 32 6.39 -13.60 6.20
C TRP A 32 5.68 -13.89 4.88
N GLU A 33 5.91 -15.11 4.37
CA GLU A 33 5.29 -15.64 3.16
C GLU A 33 4.78 -17.04 3.43
N HIS A 34 3.70 -17.44 2.74
CA HIS A 34 3.16 -18.78 2.83
C HIS A 34 2.70 -19.28 1.46
N ARG A 35 3.08 -20.52 1.16
CA ARG A 35 2.57 -21.30 0.03
C ARG A 35 2.37 -22.73 0.52
N PHE A 36 1.32 -23.41 0.02
CA PHE A 36 1.18 -24.84 0.32
C PHE A 36 2.31 -25.67 -0.30
N ASP A 37 2.71 -25.32 -1.52
CA ASP A 37 3.83 -25.92 -2.23
C ASP A 37 4.40 -24.89 -3.20
N SER A 38 5.46 -25.28 -3.93
CA SER A 38 6.17 -24.34 -4.80
C SER A 38 5.33 -23.81 -5.97
N THR A 39 4.22 -24.46 -6.29
CA THR A 39 3.34 -24.04 -7.39
C THR A 39 2.03 -23.40 -6.90
N ALA A 40 1.78 -23.45 -5.60
CA ALA A 40 0.55 -22.89 -5.03
C ALA A 40 0.62 -21.35 -4.99
N PRO A 41 -0.56 -20.69 -4.97
CA PRO A 41 -0.62 -19.25 -4.81
C PRO A 41 0.08 -18.76 -3.55
N LEU A 42 0.73 -17.60 -3.65
CA LEU A 42 1.43 -16.99 -2.53
C LEU A 42 0.50 -16.13 -1.70
N TYR A 43 0.71 -16.16 -0.39
CA TYR A 43 0.09 -15.26 0.57
C TYR A 43 1.21 -14.67 1.41
N MET A 44 1.29 -13.35 1.51
CA MET A 44 2.36 -12.73 2.28
C MET A 44 1.89 -11.50 3.06
N GLN A 45 2.59 -11.24 4.17
CA GLN A 45 2.41 -10.03 4.91
C GLN A 45 3.57 -9.08 4.64
N VAL A 46 3.23 -7.84 4.31
CA VAL A 46 4.20 -6.76 4.18
C VAL A 46 3.83 -5.64 5.13
N SER A 47 4.83 -4.88 5.57
CA SER A 47 4.56 -3.78 6.50
C SER A 47 5.56 -2.65 6.33
N ARG A 48 5.11 -1.45 6.69
CA ARG A 48 5.93 -0.26 6.77
C ARG A 48 5.27 0.74 7.71
N ALA A 49 6.03 1.27 8.67
CA ALA A 49 5.60 2.38 9.55
C ALA A 49 4.24 2.14 10.23
N GLY A 50 3.97 0.91 10.60
CA GLY A 50 2.71 0.54 11.24
C GLY A 50 1.59 0.14 10.29
N LEU A 51 1.74 0.37 9.00
CA LEU A 51 0.78 -0.10 8.01
C LEU A 51 1.10 -1.54 7.62
N VAL A 52 0.16 -2.45 7.87
CA VAL A 52 0.30 -3.87 7.56
C VAL A 52 -0.69 -4.24 6.47
N LEU A 53 -0.22 -4.92 5.44
CA LEU A 53 -1.04 -5.39 4.33
C LEU A 53 -0.80 -6.87 4.10
N HIS A 54 -1.83 -7.59 3.73
CA HIS A 54 -1.69 -8.95 3.21
C HIS A 54 -1.87 -8.91 1.70
N LEU A 55 -0.91 -9.46 0.97
CA LEU A 55 -0.93 -9.55 -0.48
C LEU A 55 -1.16 -11.01 -0.84
N THR A 56 -2.18 -11.28 -1.65
CA THR A 56 -2.59 -12.66 -1.91
C THR A 56 -2.87 -12.93 -3.38
N GLU A 57 -2.33 -14.05 -3.86
CA GLU A 57 -2.65 -14.57 -5.19
C GLU A 57 -3.90 -15.44 -5.18
N HIS A 58 -4.47 -15.74 -4.02
CA HIS A 58 -5.67 -16.60 -3.91
C HIS A 58 -6.90 -15.84 -4.35
N HIS A 59 -7.53 -16.28 -5.44
CA HIS A 59 -8.65 -15.58 -6.02
C HIS A 59 -9.89 -15.52 -5.12
N GLY A 60 -9.98 -16.40 -4.16
CA GLY A 60 -11.12 -16.45 -3.24
C GLY A 60 -11.01 -15.54 -2.03
N ASP A 61 -9.84 -14.91 -1.82
CA ASP A 61 -9.60 -14.12 -0.61
C ASP A 61 -10.20 -12.72 -0.69
N CYS A 62 -10.14 -12.10 -1.86
CA CYS A 62 -10.61 -10.73 -2.05
C CYS A 62 -10.76 -10.43 -3.53
N CYS A 63 -11.50 -9.38 -3.83
CA CYS A 63 -11.66 -8.88 -5.19
C CYS A 63 -10.49 -7.96 -5.55
N PRO A 64 -10.05 -7.93 -6.82
CA PRO A 64 -9.06 -6.95 -7.25
C PRO A 64 -9.65 -5.55 -7.27
N GLY A 65 -8.78 -4.55 -7.16
CA GLY A 65 -9.19 -3.15 -7.27
C GLY A 65 -9.68 -2.52 -5.97
N SER A 66 -9.29 -3.06 -4.83
CA SER A 66 -9.64 -2.49 -3.52
C SER A 66 -8.91 -1.17 -3.27
N THR A 67 -9.53 -0.28 -2.48
CA THR A 67 -8.90 0.96 -2.03
C THR A 67 -8.73 0.92 -0.52
N VAL A 68 -7.54 1.29 -0.06
CA VAL A 68 -7.24 1.41 1.36
C VAL A 68 -7.03 2.88 1.68
N PHE A 69 -7.83 3.41 2.59
CA PHE A 69 -7.70 4.78 3.07
C PHE A 69 -6.78 4.75 4.29
N VAL A 70 -5.66 5.47 4.22
CA VAL A 70 -4.65 5.46 5.28
C VAL A 70 -4.48 6.88 5.80
N ARG A 71 -4.63 7.06 7.10
CA ARG A 71 -4.28 8.33 7.75
C ARG A 71 -2.84 8.25 8.19
N ALA A 72 -2.05 9.24 7.78
CA ALA A 72 -0.61 9.24 8.01
C ALA A 72 -0.09 10.65 8.24
N THR A 73 1.14 10.74 8.70
CA THR A 73 1.88 11.99 8.78
C THR A 73 3.18 11.84 7.98
N GLY A 74 3.86 12.93 7.71
CA GLY A 74 5.11 12.88 6.96
C GLY A 74 4.94 12.61 5.47
N LEU A 75 3.83 13.01 4.91
CA LEU A 75 3.49 12.73 3.52
C LEU A 75 4.44 13.41 2.55
N LEU A 76 4.91 14.60 2.88
CA LEU A 76 5.86 15.32 2.04
C LEU A 76 7.19 14.59 1.93
N ASP A 77 7.69 14.06 3.03
CA ASP A 77 8.92 13.27 3.02
C ASP A 77 8.75 11.97 2.24
N PHE A 78 7.61 11.32 2.40
CA PHE A 78 7.29 10.11 1.65
C PHE A 78 7.22 10.38 0.14
N HIS A 79 6.59 11.48 -0.24
CA HIS A 79 6.52 11.92 -1.63
C HIS A 79 7.94 12.12 -2.22
N ALA A 80 8.83 12.78 -1.48
CA ALA A 80 10.20 12.98 -1.91
C ALA A 80 10.95 11.65 -2.05
N GLU A 81 10.72 10.73 -1.11
CA GLU A 81 11.30 9.39 -1.15
C GLU A 81 10.88 8.64 -2.42
N LEU A 82 9.59 8.67 -2.75
CA LEU A 82 9.08 8.00 -3.95
C LEU A 82 9.67 8.60 -5.22
N HIS A 83 9.79 9.91 -5.29
CA HIS A 83 10.35 10.58 -6.45
C HIS A 83 11.86 10.33 -6.62
N SER A 84 12.55 9.95 -5.56
CA SER A 84 13.96 9.57 -5.64
C SER A 84 14.19 8.18 -6.22
N ARG A 85 13.12 7.38 -6.33
CA ARG A 85 13.19 6.00 -6.83
C ARG A 85 12.78 5.92 -8.29
N ASP A 86 13.46 5.06 -9.02
CA ASP A 86 13.22 4.89 -10.45
C ASP A 86 12.12 3.86 -10.69
N TYR A 87 10.86 4.29 -10.54
CA TYR A 87 9.71 3.46 -10.83
C TYR A 87 8.95 4.07 -12.01
N PRO A 88 9.04 3.48 -13.21
CA PRO A 88 8.60 4.15 -14.45
C PRO A 88 7.08 4.27 -14.59
N TYR A 89 6.30 3.54 -13.79
CA TYR A 89 4.85 3.43 -14.01
C TYR A 89 4.03 4.46 -13.23
N LEU A 90 4.65 5.25 -12.36
CA LEU A 90 3.90 6.10 -11.46
C LEU A 90 4.70 7.33 -11.05
N ARG A 91 4.04 8.49 -11.12
CA ARG A 91 4.59 9.77 -10.69
C ARG A 91 3.56 10.50 -9.84
N PRO A 92 3.34 10.04 -8.60
CA PRO A 92 2.26 10.59 -7.78
C PRO A 92 2.55 12.02 -7.35
N GLY A 93 1.49 12.82 -7.25
CA GLY A 93 1.53 14.15 -6.69
C GLY A 93 0.71 14.23 -5.42
N ILE A 94 0.99 15.24 -4.60
CA ILE A 94 0.19 15.53 -3.42
C ILE A 94 -0.92 16.51 -3.82
N GLU A 95 -2.16 16.18 -3.48
CA GLU A 95 -3.31 17.02 -3.76
C GLU A 95 -3.96 17.49 -2.47
N HIS A 96 -4.49 18.70 -2.48
CA HIS A 96 -5.29 19.21 -1.36
C HIS A 96 -6.73 18.77 -1.57
N ALA A 97 -7.20 17.89 -0.72
CA ALA A 97 -8.56 17.37 -0.81
C ALA A 97 -9.55 18.34 -0.16
N PRO A 98 -10.79 18.41 -0.68
CA PRO A 98 -11.79 19.34 -0.12
C PRO A 98 -12.18 19.03 1.32
N TRP A 99 -11.88 17.84 1.83
CA TRP A 99 -12.18 17.48 3.22
C TRP A 99 -11.07 17.89 4.21
N GLY A 100 -10.10 18.68 3.78
CA GLY A 100 -9.10 19.24 4.68
C GLY A 100 -7.86 18.37 4.86
N ALA A 101 -7.56 17.51 3.92
CA ALA A 101 -6.39 16.66 3.96
C ALA A 101 -5.52 16.85 2.74
N ASP A 102 -4.23 16.63 2.91
CA ASP A 102 -3.32 16.41 1.79
C ASP A 102 -3.37 14.93 1.46
N THR A 103 -3.54 14.61 0.18
CA THR A 103 -3.75 13.24 -0.28
C THR A 103 -2.68 12.84 -1.29
N LEU A 104 -2.12 11.65 -1.08
CA LEU A 104 -1.22 11.00 -2.02
C LEU A 104 -1.83 9.64 -2.36
N GLU A 105 -2.24 9.44 -3.60
CA GLU A 105 -2.85 8.19 -4.03
C GLU A 105 -1.91 7.42 -4.94
N LEU A 106 -1.77 6.14 -4.65
CA LEU A 106 -0.92 5.23 -5.41
C LEU A 106 -1.77 4.05 -5.89
N THR A 107 -1.64 3.71 -7.16
CA THR A 107 -2.30 2.55 -7.74
C THR A 107 -1.25 1.50 -8.04
N ASP A 108 -1.43 0.28 -7.51
CA ASP A 108 -0.49 -0.81 -7.73
C ASP A 108 -0.72 -1.45 -9.12
N PRO A 109 0.15 -2.38 -9.55
CA PRO A 109 0.02 -3.01 -10.86
C PRO A 109 -1.27 -3.83 -11.07
N PHE A 110 -2.04 -4.06 -10.01
CA PHE A 110 -3.24 -4.90 -10.04
C PHE A 110 -4.53 -4.09 -9.88
N GLY A 111 -4.41 -2.77 -9.83
CA GLY A 111 -5.57 -1.89 -9.67
C GLY A 111 -5.94 -1.58 -8.22
N ASN A 112 -5.21 -2.10 -7.24
CA ASN A 112 -5.44 -1.72 -5.85
C ASN A 112 -4.88 -0.32 -5.60
N ARG A 113 -5.57 0.46 -4.76
CA ARG A 113 -5.17 1.82 -4.47
C ARG A 113 -4.87 2.01 -3.00
N LEU A 114 -3.78 2.72 -2.72
CA LEU A 114 -3.46 3.18 -1.38
C LEU A 114 -3.64 4.69 -1.39
N ARG A 115 -4.55 5.18 -0.54
CA ARG A 115 -4.87 6.61 -0.47
C ARG A 115 -4.39 7.12 0.87
N PHE A 116 -3.21 7.75 0.88
CA PHE A 116 -2.63 8.33 2.09
C PHE A 116 -3.16 9.73 2.30
N ASN A 117 -3.55 10.03 3.52
CA ASN A 117 -4.14 11.33 3.87
C ASN A 117 -3.47 11.86 5.13
N GLU A 118 -2.99 13.09 5.02
CA GLU A 118 -2.45 13.82 6.17
C GLU A 118 -3.37 14.99 6.44
N TYR A 119 -4.00 14.98 7.61
CA TYR A 119 -4.97 16.01 7.97
C TYR A 119 -4.29 17.19 8.63
N GLY A 120 -4.80 18.34 8.28
CA GLY A 120 -4.63 19.56 8.98
C GLY A 120 -3.26 19.99 9.38
N GLY A 121 -2.65 19.19 10.12
CA GLY A 121 -1.38 19.57 10.69
C GLY A 121 -1.48 20.98 11.23
N ALA A 122 -0.49 21.78 10.88
CA ALA A 122 -0.40 23.14 11.35
C ALA A 122 -1.50 24.05 10.79
N THR A 123 -2.12 23.64 9.71
CA THR A 123 -3.21 24.43 9.13
C THR A 123 -4.51 24.22 9.86
N GLY A 124 -4.46 23.34 10.80
CA GLY A 124 -5.65 23.01 11.54
C GLY A 124 -6.59 22.18 10.74
N GLY A 125 -5.99 21.76 9.81
CA GLY A 125 -6.83 21.03 8.94
C GLY A 125 -7.39 21.98 8.04
#